data_41ec667832d88f7b56815a95abc50813
#
_entry.id   41ec667832d88f7b56815a95abc50813
#
_cell.length_a   1.000
_cell.length_b   1.000
_cell.length_c   1.000
_cell.angle_alpha   90.00
_cell.angle_beta   90.00
_cell.angle_gamma   90.00
#
_symmetry.space_group_name_H-M   'P 1'
#
loop_
_entity.id
_entity.type
_entity.pdbx_description
1 polymer ?
#
loop_
_entity_poly.entity_id
_entity_poly.type
_entity_poly.pdbx_seq_one_letter_code
_entity_poly.pdbx_strand_id
1 'polypeptide(L)'
;MVKEPQATTSEPTRFTTRFVWVSAVLTFVVASYVALRIYGPSVRPDELGFLINGQLLIGRDETPLSDAFRSFYPIGFSFVTGFAALIGRTMSREFRIALFFNFAFVALTAHFLSLYTRKYFGLTRNYSRVIGIAVALMPLVAANALFAWSESLNILGFTVLVYCAFNYCVNNSRSSAIALALIASFLAVTHGRFTLVLPLTVLLLVIAPAVNKAFRASILTTIGSVLLSAFTYFMLAKANLWLRNELYLGAAGKEGRLKDKLFDTANWGNIVRALGGQNWYLFATSFGLVIVGALILFKHLTASERRLHPGLAVASLFTLGAIGIIELTSALNLVKIIRPDHVVYGRYSGVVSPLLIAIALSALITAPQKTRSLWWKSIVLIPALALFLVVLSRTDIMHQLLKQGEFFARPNAIGLDWAIKATKPSSLFVLSLIFVVLASALYLVHRFAGKSFITFFVVIALFFTGYTTTQTVRNYRDYLPDLVLDNEAISRGAQVVGFDTGAYGGQSFYDYRYLLHPVQAQRFNLVYGVPDDINCFIGSKERPPFDGNWAVGPTEPSTGLILWVRDGLDSC
;
A
#
# COMPACT_ATOMS: atom_id res chain seq x y z
N MET A 1 -39.02 -2.22 3.56
CA MET A 1 -38.38 -3.01 4.62
C MET A 1 -37.57 -4.09 3.95
N VAL A 2 -36.25 -3.95 3.92
CA VAL A 2 -35.35 -5.07 3.60
C VAL A 2 -35.59 -6.07 4.73
N LYS A 3 -36.10 -7.28 4.43
CA LYS A 3 -36.09 -8.35 5.42
C LYS A 3 -34.65 -8.43 5.93
N GLU A 4 -34.46 -8.15 7.23
CA GLU A 4 -33.16 -8.44 7.86
C GLU A 4 -32.77 -9.84 7.42
N PRO A 5 -31.55 -10.01 6.82
CA PRO A 5 -31.09 -11.34 6.49
C PRO A 5 -31.17 -12.13 7.78
N GLN A 6 -31.93 -13.24 7.78
CA GLN A 6 -32.03 -14.11 8.95
C GLN A 6 -30.62 -14.40 9.40
N ALA A 7 -30.26 -13.89 10.58
CA ALA A 7 -28.93 -14.08 11.14
C ALA A 7 -28.64 -15.57 11.12
N THR A 8 -27.55 -15.97 10.48
CA THR A 8 -27.14 -17.36 10.51
C THR A 8 -26.96 -17.73 11.98
N THR A 9 -27.79 -18.62 12.49
CA THR A 9 -27.79 -19.06 13.91
C THR A 9 -26.50 -19.77 14.31
N SER A 10 -25.62 -20.01 13.34
CA SER A 10 -24.37 -20.74 13.54
C SER A 10 -23.24 -19.80 13.94
N GLU A 11 -22.63 -20.07 15.06
CA GLU A 11 -21.41 -19.42 15.56
C GLU A 11 -20.14 -20.14 15.05
N PRO A 12 -18.99 -19.45 14.95
CA PRO A 12 -17.71 -20.11 14.76
C PRO A 12 -17.40 -21.01 15.97
N THR A 13 -16.60 -22.05 15.76
CA THR A 13 -16.19 -22.88 16.90
C THR A 13 -15.41 -22.03 17.91
N ARG A 14 -15.51 -22.39 19.20
CA ARG A 14 -14.72 -21.70 20.24
C ARG A 14 -13.22 -21.78 19.96
N PHE A 15 -12.77 -22.90 19.40
CA PHE A 15 -11.38 -23.07 18.97
C PHE A 15 -10.99 -22.05 17.87
N THR A 16 -11.77 -21.98 16.78
CA THR A 16 -11.53 -21.02 15.69
C THR A 16 -11.48 -19.58 16.21
N THR A 17 -12.43 -19.20 17.04
CA THR A 17 -12.47 -17.83 17.60
C THR A 17 -11.22 -17.54 18.44
N ARG A 18 -10.87 -18.43 19.37
CA ARG A 18 -9.67 -18.26 20.23
C ARG A 18 -8.40 -18.24 19.39
N PHE A 19 -8.27 -19.18 18.46
CA PHE A 19 -7.11 -19.26 17.58
C PHE A 19 -6.88 -17.96 16.80
N VAL A 20 -7.92 -17.41 16.16
CA VAL A 20 -7.83 -16.16 15.38
C VAL A 20 -7.44 -14.97 16.26
N TRP A 21 -8.02 -14.84 17.46
CA TRP A 21 -7.65 -13.77 18.39
C TRP A 21 -6.21 -13.89 18.91
N VAL A 22 -5.80 -15.10 19.30
CA VAL A 22 -4.40 -15.35 19.74
C VAL A 22 -3.43 -15.03 18.59
N SER A 23 -3.76 -15.45 17.37
CA SER A 23 -2.97 -15.14 16.18
C SER A 23 -2.85 -13.64 15.92
N ALA A 24 -3.94 -12.87 16.09
CA ALA A 24 -3.92 -11.42 15.93
C ALA A 24 -3.01 -10.76 16.99
N VAL A 25 -3.14 -11.16 18.24
CA VAL A 25 -2.31 -10.63 19.33
C VAL A 25 -0.84 -10.97 19.11
N LEU A 26 -0.53 -12.22 18.78
CA LEU A 26 0.85 -12.63 18.49
C LEU A 26 1.43 -11.88 17.30
N THR A 27 0.66 -11.72 16.22
CA THR A 27 1.12 -10.94 15.04
C THR A 27 1.39 -9.49 15.43
N PHE A 28 0.51 -8.87 16.22
CA PHE A 28 0.72 -7.50 16.70
C PHE A 28 1.97 -7.38 17.59
N VAL A 29 2.17 -8.32 18.52
CA VAL A 29 3.35 -8.34 19.41
C VAL A 29 4.65 -8.50 18.59
N VAL A 30 4.66 -9.47 17.66
CA VAL A 30 5.83 -9.70 16.78
C VAL A 30 6.08 -8.50 15.89
N ALA A 31 5.04 -7.93 15.26
CA ALA A 31 5.19 -6.76 14.40
C ALA A 31 5.67 -5.53 15.20
N SER A 32 5.18 -5.34 16.43
CA SER A 32 5.63 -4.27 17.32
C SER A 32 7.09 -4.46 17.73
N TYR A 33 7.48 -5.68 18.09
CA TYR A 33 8.88 -6.02 18.39
C TYR A 33 9.79 -5.74 17.19
N VAL A 34 9.36 -6.15 15.99
CA VAL A 34 10.08 -5.88 14.74
C VAL A 34 10.19 -4.38 14.50
N ALA A 35 9.10 -3.62 14.61
CA ALA A 35 9.10 -2.17 14.43
C ALA A 35 10.05 -1.45 15.39
N LEU A 36 10.19 -1.94 16.63
CA LEU A 36 11.15 -1.39 17.59
C LEU A 36 12.61 -1.73 17.27
N ARG A 37 12.86 -2.78 16.48
CA ARG A 37 14.20 -3.25 16.10
C ARG A 37 14.64 -2.77 14.72
N ILE A 38 13.72 -2.28 13.89
CA ILE A 38 14.05 -1.70 12.58
C ILE A 38 14.62 -0.30 12.79
N TYR A 39 15.78 -0.04 12.21
CA TYR A 39 16.46 1.26 12.34
C TYR A 39 15.94 2.32 11.37
N GLY A 40 15.41 1.92 10.21
CA GLY A 40 14.97 2.88 9.20
C GLY A 40 14.26 2.27 7.98
N PRO A 41 13.96 3.11 6.98
CA PRO A 41 13.22 2.72 5.78
C PRO A 41 13.97 1.71 4.92
N SER A 42 13.22 0.74 4.37
CA SER A 42 13.74 -0.26 3.42
C SER A 42 13.38 0.06 1.97
N VAL A 43 12.30 0.81 1.75
CA VAL A 43 11.82 1.22 0.43
C VAL A 43 12.14 2.69 0.23
N ARG A 44 13.33 2.93 -0.20
CA ARG A 44 13.81 4.25 -0.55
C ARG A 44 13.54 4.50 -2.04
N PRO A 45 13.10 5.63 -2.44
CA PRO A 45 12.84 6.88 -1.70
C PRO A 45 11.43 6.98 -1.10
N ASP A 46 10.55 5.99 -1.29
CA ASP A 46 9.11 6.11 -0.99
C ASP A 46 8.83 6.44 0.48
N GLU A 47 9.41 5.68 1.42
CA GLU A 47 9.19 5.90 2.85
C GLU A 47 9.80 7.23 3.30
N LEU A 48 11.00 7.55 2.82
CA LEU A 48 11.68 8.82 3.15
C LEU A 48 10.92 10.04 2.64
N GLY A 49 10.34 9.96 1.45
CA GLY A 49 9.54 11.06 0.91
C GLY A 49 8.38 11.43 1.83
N PHE A 50 7.69 10.47 2.41
CA PHE A 50 6.62 10.76 3.38
C PHE A 50 7.15 11.29 4.71
N LEU A 51 8.28 10.77 5.22
CA LEU A 51 8.89 11.27 6.45
C LEU A 51 9.35 12.73 6.30
N ILE A 52 10.05 13.07 5.22
CA ILE A 52 10.50 14.43 4.94
C ILE A 52 9.31 15.37 4.74
N ASN A 53 8.27 14.95 4.04
CA ASN A 53 7.03 15.72 3.95
C ASN A 53 6.43 16.01 5.33
N GLY A 54 6.51 15.03 6.25
CA GLY A 54 6.07 15.19 7.63
C GLY A 54 6.89 16.25 8.39
N GLN A 55 8.20 16.25 8.21
CA GLN A 55 9.10 17.24 8.81
C GLN A 55 8.78 18.66 8.31
N LEU A 56 8.56 18.84 7.00
CA LEU A 56 8.17 20.14 6.44
C LEU A 56 6.84 20.64 7.04
N LEU A 57 5.85 19.76 7.19
CA LEU A 57 4.53 20.13 7.75
C LEU A 57 4.62 20.71 9.17
N ILE A 58 5.67 20.38 9.92
CA ILE A 58 5.90 20.89 11.28
C ILE A 58 7.03 21.94 11.34
N GLY A 59 7.53 22.39 10.18
CA GLY A 59 8.56 23.43 10.09
C GLY A 59 9.94 23.00 10.57
N ARG A 60 10.30 21.71 10.49
CA ARG A 60 11.60 21.21 10.94
C ARG A 60 12.63 20.98 9.84
N ASP A 61 12.20 20.68 8.63
CA ASP A 61 13.11 20.44 7.49
C ASP A 61 12.52 21.07 6.24
N GLU A 62 13.16 22.14 5.76
CA GLU A 62 12.78 22.87 4.56
C GLU A 62 13.70 22.53 3.39
N THR A 63 14.65 21.60 3.57
CA THR A 63 15.62 21.26 2.53
C THR A 63 14.94 20.61 1.34
N PRO A 64 15.02 21.21 0.13
CA PRO A 64 14.39 20.65 -1.07
C PRO A 64 14.83 19.22 -1.34
N LEU A 65 13.87 18.39 -1.73
CA LEU A 65 14.14 17.02 -2.15
C LEU A 65 14.78 16.95 -3.55
N SER A 66 15.06 18.09 -4.18
CA SER A 66 15.66 18.26 -5.51
C SER A 66 15.79 16.95 -6.34
N ASP A 67 16.30 16.95 -7.51
CA ASP A 67 16.41 15.91 -8.56
C ASP A 67 16.47 14.42 -8.19
N ALA A 68 16.68 14.08 -6.95
CA ALA A 68 16.81 12.72 -6.47
C ALA A 68 15.48 12.00 -6.26
N PHE A 69 14.40 12.74 -5.92
CA PHE A 69 13.06 12.18 -5.90
C PHE A 69 12.41 12.34 -7.26
N ARG A 70 12.35 11.24 -8.00
CA ARG A 70 11.69 11.20 -9.32
C ARG A 70 10.16 11.21 -9.20
N SER A 71 9.61 11.00 -8.01
CA SER A 71 8.19 10.89 -7.76
C SER A 71 7.76 11.84 -6.67
N PHE A 72 6.61 12.47 -6.85
CA PHE A 72 5.96 13.29 -5.84
C PHE A 72 5.16 12.40 -4.87
N TYR A 73 5.32 12.62 -3.57
CA TYR A 73 4.57 11.94 -2.52
C TYR A 73 3.47 12.85 -1.98
N PRO A 74 2.17 12.49 -2.20
CA PRO A 74 1.06 13.36 -1.83
C PRO A 74 0.91 13.54 -0.31
N ILE A 75 0.34 14.69 0.08
CA ILE A 75 0.25 15.17 1.47
C ILE A 75 -0.56 14.27 2.41
N GLY A 76 -1.48 13.42 1.91
CA GLY A 76 -2.42 12.70 2.76
C GLY A 76 -1.78 11.83 3.84
N PHE A 77 -0.74 11.05 3.52
CA PHE A 77 -0.01 10.28 4.53
C PHE A 77 0.99 11.17 5.32
N SER A 78 1.36 12.30 4.77
CA SER A 78 2.27 13.25 5.44
C SER A 78 1.66 13.86 6.70
N PHE A 79 0.33 13.91 6.84
CA PHE A 79 -0.31 14.24 8.11
C PHE A 79 0.01 13.21 9.20
N VAL A 80 0.11 11.93 8.85
CA VAL A 80 0.48 10.86 9.79
C VAL A 80 1.94 10.99 10.19
N THR A 81 2.84 11.19 9.21
CA THR A 81 4.27 11.36 9.49
C THR A 81 4.57 12.69 10.16
N GLY A 82 3.85 13.77 9.86
CA GLY A 82 3.95 15.04 10.58
C GLY A 82 3.55 14.91 12.04
N PHE A 83 2.47 14.20 12.35
CA PHE A 83 2.11 13.91 13.72
C PHE A 83 3.16 13.01 14.41
N ALA A 84 3.70 12.03 13.70
CA ALA A 84 4.78 11.20 14.18
C ALA A 84 6.06 12.02 14.47
N ALA A 85 6.37 13.01 13.62
CA ALA A 85 7.50 13.92 13.78
C ALA A 85 7.34 14.84 15.00
N LEU A 86 6.13 15.32 15.30
CA LEU A 86 5.86 16.11 16.52
C LEU A 86 6.27 15.36 17.80
N ILE A 87 6.05 14.04 17.81
CA ILE A 87 6.34 13.18 18.97
C ILE A 87 7.79 12.66 18.92
N GLY A 88 8.27 12.30 17.72
CA GLY A 88 9.46 11.48 17.54
C GLY A 88 10.79 12.18 17.78
N ARG A 89 10.89 13.48 17.57
CA ARG A 89 12.13 14.29 17.64
C ARG A 89 13.27 13.88 16.70
N THR A 90 13.40 12.59 16.34
CA THR A 90 14.37 12.06 15.38
C THR A 90 13.64 11.27 14.31
N MET A 91 14.17 11.22 13.08
CA MET A 91 13.55 10.45 11.98
C MET A 91 13.37 8.99 12.31
N SER A 92 14.29 8.36 13.04
CA SER A 92 14.17 6.97 13.46
C SER A 92 12.98 6.73 14.40
N ARG A 93 12.71 7.64 15.34
CA ARG A 93 11.53 7.55 16.21
C ARG A 93 10.25 7.88 15.46
N GLU A 94 10.28 8.90 14.61
CA GLU A 94 9.17 9.24 13.71
C GLU A 94 8.78 8.04 12.84
N PHE A 95 9.75 7.41 12.20
CA PHE A 95 9.55 6.21 11.41
C PHE A 95 8.81 5.11 12.20
N ARG A 96 9.29 4.80 13.41
CA ARG A 96 8.66 3.79 14.27
C ARG A 96 7.24 4.16 14.67
N ILE A 97 7.00 5.45 15.01
CA ILE A 97 5.65 5.94 15.32
C ILE A 97 4.74 5.82 14.11
N ALA A 98 5.21 6.13 12.90
CA ALA A 98 4.44 5.95 11.67
C ALA A 98 4.06 4.47 11.44
N LEU A 99 4.94 3.50 11.76
CA LEU A 99 4.61 2.07 11.71
C LEU A 99 3.50 1.71 12.71
N PHE A 100 3.51 2.27 13.93
CA PHE A 100 2.43 2.03 14.89
C PHE A 100 1.08 2.57 14.41
N PHE A 101 1.06 3.72 13.72
CA PHE A 101 -0.16 4.19 13.05
C PHE A 101 -0.63 3.22 11.97
N ASN A 102 0.29 2.65 11.19
CA ASN A 102 -0.07 1.65 10.19
C ASN A 102 -0.66 0.38 10.83
N PHE A 103 -0.16 -0.07 11.99
CA PHE A 103 -0.79 -1.17 12.74
C PHE A 103 -2.20 -0.81 13.21
N ALA A 104 -2.42 0.43 13.66
CA ALA A 104 -3.75 0.91 14.02
C ALA A 104 -4.69 0.92 12.80
N PHE A 105 -4.21 1.31 11.61
CA PHE A 105 -5.00 1.26 10.38
C PHE A 105 -5.37 -0.17 9.98
N VAL A 106 -4.48 -1.14 10.17
CA VAL A 106 -4.79 -2.57 9.97
C VAL A 106 -5.88 -3.05 10.94
N ALA A 107 -5.80 -2.68 12.21
CA ALA A 107 -6.82 -3.04 13.21
C ALA A 107 -8.18 -2.40 12.90
N LEU A 108 -8.20 -1.13 12.49
CA LEU A 108 -9.40 -0.44 12.04
C LEU A 108 -9.98 -1.06 10.76
N THR A 109 -9.14 -1.50 9.83
CA THR A 109 -9.58 -2.24 8.64
C THR A 109 -10.33 -3.52 9.03
N ALA A 110 -9.77 -4.32 9.95
CA ALA A 110 -10.45 -5.51 10.50
C ALA A 110 -11.81 -5.16 11.11
N HIS A 111 -11.88 -4.05 11.85
CA HIS A 111 -13.12 -3.58 12.47
C HIS A 111 -14.18 -3.22 11.42
N PHE A 112 -13.83 -2.40 10.41
CA PHE A 112 -14.79 -1.99 9.37
C PHE A 112 -15.21 -3.16 8.48
N LEU A 113 -14.33 -4.10 8.16
CA LEU A 113 -14.69 -5.35 7.50
C LEU A 113 -15.68 -6.16 8.34
N SER A 114 -15.49 -6.21 9.66
CA SER A 114 -16.44 -6.87 10.59
C SER A 114 -17.81 -6.20 10.57
N LEU A 115 -17.86 -4.87 10.60
CA LEU A 115 -19.12 -4.12 10.49
C LEU A 115 -19.82 -4.39 9.15
N TYR A 116 -19.06 -4.35 8.05
CA TYR A 116 -19.56 -4.60 6.70
C TYR A 116 -20.17 -6.00 6.57
N THR A 117 -19.41 -7.03 6.95
CA THR A 117 -19.83 -8.43 6.82
C THR A 117 -21.02 -8.77 7.72
N ARG A 118 -21.06 -8.22 8.94
CA ARG A 118 -22.20 -8.34 9.84
C ARG A 118 -23.47 -7.74 9.22
N LYS A 119 -23.36 -6.53 8.69
CA LYS A 119 -24.52 -5.77 8.24
C LYS A 119 -25.09 -6.27 6.92
N TYR A 120 -24.22 -6.62 5.96
CA TYR A 120 -24.67 -6.95 4.60
C TYR A 120 -24.73 -8.44 4.29
N PHE A 121 -24.12 -9.27 5.12
CA PHE A 121 -24.21 -10.74 5.02
C PHE A 121 -24.97 -11.40 6.16
N GLY A 122 -25.47 -10.63 7.15
CA GLY A 122 -26.24 -11.16 8.26
C GLY A 122 -25.43 -12.11 9.16
N LEU A 123 -24.12 -11.95 9.22
CA LEU A 123 -23.26 -12.78 10.06
C LEU A 123 -23.40 -12.40 11.53
N THR A 124 -23.23 -13.38 12.43
CA THR A 124 -23.14 -13.11 13.86
C THR A 124 -21.94 -12.21 14.17
N ARG A 125 -21.96 -11.57 15.33
CA ARG A 125 -20.88 -10.67 15.77
C ARG A 125 -19.53 -11.38 15.80
N ASN A 126 -19.52 -12.64 16.27
CA ASN A 126 -18.29 -13.42 16.39
C ASN A 126 -17.74 -13.80 15.00
N TYR A 127 -18.59 -14.28 14.09
CA TYR A 127 -18.16 -14.59 12.73
C TYR A 127 -17.61 -13.36 11.98
N SER A 128 -18.30 -12.25 12.07
CA SER A 128 -17.86 -11.01 11.42
C SER A 128 -16.48 -10.57 11.91
N ARG A 129 -16.24 -10.65 13.22
CA ARG A 129 -14.93 -10.32 13.82
C ARG A 129 -13.83 -11.29 13.37
N VAL A 130 -14.13 -12.59 13.38
CA VAL A 130 -13.21 -13.63 12.92
C VAL A 130 -12.81 -13.41 11.46
N ILE A 131 -13.77 -13.08 10.58
CA ILE A 131 -13.47 -12.76 9.16
C ILE A 131 -12.62 -11.49 9.06
N GLY A 132 -13.02 -10.40 9.74
CA GLY A 132 -12.27 -9.14 9.69
C GLY A 132 -10.81 -9.31 10.11
N ILE A 133 -10.57 -10.04 11.21
CA ILE A 133 -9.23 -10.34 11.69
C ILE A 133 -8.48 -11.27 10.72
N ALA A 134 -9.12 -12.34 10.24
CA ALA A 134 -8.49 -13.29 9.33
C ALA A 134 -7.99 -12.60 8.05
N VAL A 135 -8.78 -11.65 7.52
CA VAL A 135 -8.38 -10.84 6.36
C VAL A 135 -7.28 -9.85 6.71
N ALA A 136 -7.32 -9.23 7.89
CA ALA A 136 -6.28 -8.31 8.34
C ALA A 136 -4.92 -9.01 8.55
N LEU A 137 -4.92 -10.31 8.85
CA LEU A 137 -3.71 -11.13 8.97
C LEU A 137 -3.11 -11.56 7.62
N MET A 138 -3.80 -11.32 6.50
CA MET A 138 -3.23 -11.59 5.18
C MET A 138 -1.98 -10.74 4.93
N PRO A 139 -0.95 -11.27 4.24
CA PRO A 139 0.30 -10.55 4.00
C PRO A 139 0.08 -9.22 3.29
N LEU A 140 -0.87 -9.14 2.35
CA LEU A 140 -1.24 -7.90 1.65
C LEU A 140 -1.72 -6.78 2.58
N VAL A 141 -2.20 -7.12 3.79
CA VAL A 141 -2.68 -6.14 4.78
C VAL A 141 -1.64 -5.97 5.89
N ALA A 142 -1.29 -7.07 6.58
CA ALA A 142 -0.43 -7.03 7.75
C ALA A 142 1.00 -6.59 7.44
N ALA A 143 1.61 -7.08 6.34
CA ALA A 143 2.98 -6.74 6.03
C ALA A 143 3.15 -5.30 5.49
N ASN A 144 2.10 -4.70 4.91
CA ASN A 144 2.12 -3.28 4.54
C ASN A 144 2.32 -2.35 5.74
N ALA A 145 1.94 -2.78 6.94
CA ALA A 145 2.11 -1.99 8.16
C ALA A 145 3.58 -1.85 8.61
N LEU A 146 4.48 -2.64 8.04
CA LEU A 146 5.93 -2.58 8.32
C LEU A 146 6.67 -1.51 7.49
N PHE A 147 5.98 -0.74 6.68
CA PHE A 147 6.56 0.32 5.85
C PHE A 147 5.92 1.67 6.19
N ALA A 148 6.73 2.72 6.30
CA ALA A 148 6.26 4.08 6.57
C ALA A 148 5.69 4.74 5.30
N TRP A 149 4.68 4.15 4.73
CA TRP A 149 3.99 4.60 3.52
C TRP A 149 2.46 4.58 3.63
N SER A 150 1.78 5.08 2.60
CA SER A 150 0.33 5.30 2.63
C SER A 150 -0.54 4.04 2.47
N GLU A 151 0.02 2.85 2.22
CA GLU A 151 -0.77 1.69 1.79
C GLU A 151 -1.76 1.19 2.85
N SER A 152 -1.35 1.11 4.12
CA SER A 152 -2.27 0.71 5.21
C SER A 152 -3.41 1.71 5.39
N LEU A 153 -3.13 3.01 5.26
CA LEU A 153 -4.14 4.08 5.27
C LEU A 153 -5.09 3.99 4.07
N ASN A 154 -4.55 3.70 2.88
CA ASN A 154 -5.34 3.53 1.66
C ASN A 154 -6.27 2.31 1.74
N ILE A 155 -5.81 1.19 2.31
CA ILE A 155 -6.63 -0.01 2.55
C ILE A 155 -7.79 0.32 3.50
N LEU A 156 -7.49 0.97 4.62
CA LEU A 156 -8.51 1.43 5.56
C LEU A 156 -9.49 2.39 4.88
N GLY A 157 -8.96 3.43 4.23
CA GLY A 157 -9.77 4.45 3.58
C GLY A 157 -10.70 3.88 2.53
N PHE A 158 -10.23 2.97 1.67
CA PHE A 158 -11.08 2.29 0.67
C PHE A 158 -12.14 1.41 1.33
N THR A 159 -11.78 0.66 2.38
CA THR A 159 -12.74 -0.17 3.13
C THR A 159 -13.84 0.68 3.76
N VAL A 160 -13.49 1.81 4.39
CA VAL A 160 -14.47 2.74 4.99
C VAL A 160 -15.30 3.43 3.92
N LEU A 161 -14.69 3.84 2.80
CA LEU A 161 -15.39 4.44 1.67
C LEU A 161 -16.51 3.52 1.17
N VAL A 162 -16.20 2.23 0.94
CA VAL A 162 -17.20 1.26 0.47
C VAL A 162 -18.24 0.98 1.54
N TYR A 163 -17.85 0.83 2.81
CA TYR A 163 -18.81 0.69 3.92
C TYR A 163 -19.80 1.85 3.97
N CYS A 164 -19.31 3.09 3.83
CA CYS A 164 -20.15 4.28 3.79
C CYS A 164 -21.05 4.33 2.52
N ALA A 165 -20.53 3.90 1.36
CA ALA A 165 -21.32 3.82 0.12
C ALA A 165 -22.51 2.86 0.27
N PHE A 166 -22.29 1.68 0.83
CA PHE A 166 -23.36 0.73 1.13
C PHE A 166 -24.36 1.30 2.15
N ASN A 167 -23.87 1.92 3.22
CA ASN A 167 -24.73 2.55 4.22
C ASN A 167 -25.57 3.70 3.63
N TYR A 168 -24.98 4.50 2.78
CA TYR A 168 -25.68 5.58 2.10
C TYR A 168 -26.74 5.03 1.15
N CYS A 169 -26.38 4.11 0.24
CA CYS A 169 -27.29 3.59 -0.78
C CYS A 169 -28.41 2.71 -0.23
N VAL A 170 -28.14 1.92 0.83
CA VAL A 170 -29.11 0.96 1.37
C VAL A 170 -29.93 1.55 2.50
N ASN A 171 -29.31 2.32 3.40
CA ASN A 171 -29.94 2.80 4.64
C ASN A 171 -30.23 4.31 4.66
N ASN A 172 -29.92 5.03 3.58
CA ASN A 172 -30.08 6.48 3.50
C ASN A 172 -29.38 7.26 4.64
N SER A 173 -28.17 6.82 5.02
CA SER A 173 -27.44 7.38 6.15
C SER A 173 -26.81 8.73 5.78
N ARG A 174 -27.28 9.83 6.40
CA ARG A 174 -26.72 11.18 6.21
C ARG A 174 -25.25 11.26 6.66
N SER A 175 -24.92 10.65 7.79
CA SER A 175 -23.54 10.59 8.27
C SER A 175 -22.60 9.88 7.29
N SER A 176 -23.11 8.85 6.60
CA SER A 176 -22.34 8.16 5.56
C SER A 176 -22.17 9.00 4.30
N ALA A 177 -23.12 9.85 3.92
CA ALA A 177 -22.94 10.80 2.82
C ALA A 177 -21.82 11.82 3.12
N ILE A 178 -21.82 12.37 4.32
CA ILE A 178 -20.75 13.29 4.80
C ILE A 178 -19.41 12.55 4.84
N ALA A 179 -19.37 11.34 5.40
CA ALA A 179 -18.14 10.54 5.47
C ALA A 179 -17.60 10.19 4.08
N LEU A 180 -18.48 9.85 3.11
CA LEU A 180 -18.09 9.61 1.71
C LEU A 180 -17.39 10.84 1.12
N ALA A 181 -17.97 12.03 1.30
CA ALA A 181 -17.41 13.28 0.81
C ALA A 181 -16.00 13.53 1.36
N LEU A 182 -15.83 13.40 2.68
CA LEU A 182 -14.55 13.63 3.35
C LEU A 182 -13.50 12.59 2.99
N ILE A 183 -13.86 11.29 3.03
CA ILE A 183 -12.92 10.18 2.79
C ILE A 183 -12.46 10.16 1.33
N ALA A 184 -13.38 10.34 0.36
CA ALA A 184 -13.00 10.37 -1.06
C ALA A 184 -12.06 11.55 -1.36
N SER A 185 -12.32 12.73 -0.81
CA SER A 185 -11.47 13.91 -0.96
C SER A 185 -10.08 13.70 -0.34
N PHE A 186 -10.03 13.09 0.84
CA PHE A 186 -8.77 12.76 1.51
C PHE A 186 -7.97 11.70 0.75
N LEU A 187 -8.60 10.62 0.29
CA LEU A 187 -7.94 9.57 -0.49
C LEU A 187 -7.36 10.12 -1.81
N ALA A 188 -8.05 11.05 -2.46
CA ALA A 188 -7.57 11.67 -3.70
C ALA A 188 -6.25 12.42 -3.54
N VAL A 189 -5.93 12.92 -2.33
CA VAL A 189 -4.65 13.57 -2.00
C VAL A 189 -3.72 12.67 -1.18
N THR A 190 -4.11 11.43 -0.91
CA THR A 190 -3.24 10.43 -0.28
C THR A 190 -2.48 9.63 -1.33
N HIS A 191 -3.11 9.33 -2.47
CA HIS A 191 -2.47 8.62 -3.56
C HIS A 191 -3.19 8.86 -4.89
N GLY A 192 -2.41 9.11 -5.97
CA GLY A 192 -2.95 9.46 -7.28
C GLY A 192 -3.96 8.47 -7.89
N ARG A 193 -3.91 7.18 -7.51
CA ARG A 193 -4.90 6.16 -7.96
C ARG A 193 -6.34 6.42 -7.49
N PHE A 194 -6.54 7.25 -6.45
CA PHE A 194 -7.86 7.60 -5.94
C PHE A 194 -8.42 8.89 -6.55
N THR A 195 -7.64 9.63 -7.33
CA THR A 195 -8.06 10.92 -7.90
C THR A 195 -9.36 10.79 -8.70
N LEU A 196 -9.51 9.72 -9.49
CA LEU A 196 -10.74 9.48 -10.26
C LEU A 196 -11.85 8.79 -9.46
N VAL A 197 -11.56 8.26 -8.26
CA VAL A 197 -12.59 7.74 -7.34
C VAL A 197 -13.40 8.88 -6.74
N LEU A 198 -12.83 10.07 -6.60
CA LEU A 198 -13.53 11.26 -6.09
C LEU A 198 -14.72 11.66 -6.98
N PRO A 199 -14.57 11.93 -8.30
CA PRO A 199 -15.73 12.23 -9.15
C PRO A 199 -16.74 11.09 -9.22
N LEU A 200 -16.29 9.81 -9.17
CA LEU A 200 -17.20 8.68 -9.06
C LEU A 200 -18.01 8.73 -7.75
N THR A 201 -17.41 9.16 -6.64
CA THR A 201 -18.11 9.33 -5.36
C THR A 201 -19.12 10.48 -5.42
N VAL A 202 -18.78 11.60 -6.06
CA VAL A 202 -19.72 12.71 -6.30
C VAL A 202 -20.89 12.23 -7.15
N LEU A 203 -20.64 11.45 -8.19
CA LEU A 203 -21.68 10.85 -9.02
C LEU A 203 -22.60 9.92 -8.20
N LEU A 204 -22.03 9.10 -7.30
CA LEU A 204 -22.81 8.27 -6.38
C LEU A 204 -23.71 9.12 -5.49
N LEU A 205 -23.19 10.20 -4.89
CA LEU A 205 -23.95 11.09 -4.03
C LEU A 205 -25.17 11.71 -4.75
N VAL A 206 -25.06 11.97 -6.06
CA VAL A 206 -26.12 12.52 -6.89
C VAL A 206 -27.11 11.45 -7.36
N ILE A 207 -26.62 10.29 -7.83
CA ILE A 207 -27.46 9.24 -8.44
C ILE A 207 -28.25 8.44 -7.40
N ALA A 208 -27.66 8.12 -6.24
CA ALA A 208 -28.30 7.27 -5.25
C ALA A 208 -29.68 7.81 -4.78
N PRO A 209 -29.88 9.12 -4.53
CA PRO A 209 -31.18 9.68 -4.24
C PRO A 209 -32.19 9.58 -5.39
N ALA A 210 -31.73 9.65 -6.64
CA ALA A 210 -32.62 9.58 -7.80
C ALA A 210 -33.17 8.16 -8.04
N VAL A 211 -32.37 7.14 -7.71
CA VAL A 211 -32.74 5.72 -7.91
C VAL A 211 -33.63 5.20 -6.78
N ASN A 212 -33.46 5.70 -5.56
CA ASN A 212 -34.24 5.26 -4.41
C ASN A 212 -35.27 6.32 -4.01
N LYS A 213 -36.57 6.08 -4.31
CA LYS A 213 -37.69 7.05 -4.04
C LYS A 213 -37.79 7.46 -2.55
N ALA A 214 -37.29 6.65 -1.62
CA ALA A 214 -37.21 6.97 -0.19
C ALA A 214 -36.22 8.12 0.12
N PHE A 215 -35.34 8.47 -0.83
CA PHE A 215 -34.32 9.52 -0.70
C PHE A 215 -34.84 10.97 -0.91
N ARG A 216 -36.05 11.19 -1.34
CA ARG A 216 -36.55 12.55 -1.64
C ARG A 216 -36.41 13.55 -0.48
N ALA A 217 -36.35 13.10 0.76
CA ALA A 217 -36.15 13.94 1.94
C ALA A 217 -34.67 14.43 2.14
N SER A 218 -33.75 14.14 1.23
CA SER A 218 -32.29 14.29 1.45
C SER A 218 -31.55 15.16 0.43
N ILE A 219 -32.24 15.97 -0.39
CA ILE A 219 -31.59 16.87 -1.38
C ILE A 219 -30.55 17.78 -0.69
N LEU A 220 -30.88 18.36 0.44
CA LEU A 220 -29.96 19.22 1.20
C LEU A 220 -28.69 18.45 1.67
N THR A 221 -28.87 17.20 2.10
CA THR A 221 -27.71 16.36 2.49
C THR A 221 -26.83 16.06 1.28
N THR A 222 -27.41 15.77 0.12
CA THR A 222 -26.69 15.53 -1.13
C THR A 222 -25.91 16.77 -1.55
N ILE A 223 -26.58 17.92 -1.65
CA ILE A 223 -25.95 19.20 -2.03
C ILE A 223 -24.83 19.54 -1.02
N GLY A 224 -25.15 19.47 0.28
CA GLY A 224 -24.17 19.74 1.34
C GLY A 224 -22.94 18.81 1.27
N SER A 225 -23.16 17.52 0.99
CA SER A 225 -22.05 16.56 0.85
C SER A 225 -21.21 16.79 -0.40
N VAL A 226 -21.82 17.16 -1.53
CA VAL A 226 -21.10 17.52 -2.77
C VAL A 226 -20.28 18.79 -2.55
N LEU A 227 -20.88 19.83 -1.96
CA LEU A 227 -20.16 21.07 -1.63
C LEU A 227 -19.03 20.83 -0.63
N LEU A 228 -19.26 20.01 0.40
CA LEU A 228 -18.24 19.61 1.35
C LEU A 228 -17.10 18.86 0.67
N SER A 229 -17.41 17.96 -0.26
CA SER A 229 -16.41 17.23 -1.03
C SER A 229 -15.55 18.19 -1.87
N ALA A 230 -16.19 19.12 -2.60
CA ALA A 230 -15.50 20.11 -3.41
C ALA A 230 -14.61 21.02 -2.55
N PHE A 231 -15.13 21.53 -1.43
CA PHE A 231 -14.38 22.37 -0.51
C PHE A 231 -13.19 21.64 0.11
N THR A 232 -13.42 20.43 0.66
CA THR A 232 -12.37 19.63 1.30
C THR A 232 -11.28 19.28 0.29
N TYR A 233 -11.65 18.83 -0.91
CA TYR A 233 -10.68 18.53 -1.95
C TYR A 233 -9.90 19.78 -2.37
N PHE A 234 -10.55 20.92 -2.55
CA PHE A 234 -9.89 22.18 -2.89
C PHE A 234 -8.83 22.57 -1.85
N MET A 235 -9.18 22.53 -0.57
CA MET A 235 -8.25 22.86 0.53
C MET A 235 -7.06 21.90 0.56
N LEU A 236 -7.32 20.58 0.48
CA LEU A 236 -6.28 19.56 0.47
C LEU A 236 -5.40 19.62 -0.79
N ALA A 237 -5.99 19.93 -1.96
CA ALA A 237 -5.25 20.09 -3.20
C ALA A 237 -4.34 21.33 -3.16
N LYS A 238 -4.77 22.43 -2.53
CA LYS A 238 -3.92 23.60 -2.27
C LYS A 238 -2.74 23.27 -1.35
N ALA A 239 -2.99 22.53 -0.27
CA ALA A 239 -1.94 22.07 0.63
C ALA A 239 -0.96 21.12 -0.10
N ASN A 240 -1.48 20.26 -0.99
CA ASN A 240 -0.66 19.36 -1.80
C ASN A 240 0.21 20.13 -2.82
N LEU A 241 -0.33 21.19 -3.42
CA LEU A 241 0.40 22.08 -4.32
C LEU A 241 1.48 22.87 -3.59
N TRP A 242 1.17 23.38 -2.40
CA TRP A 242 2.16 24.04 -1.54
C TRP A 242 3.33 23.09 -1.22
N LEU A 243 3.05 21.89 -0.71
CA LEU A 243 4.06 20.87 -0.42
C LEU A 243 4.94 20.56 -1.66
N ARG A 244 4.30 20.47 -2.83
CA ARG A 244 4.99 20.21 -4.09
C ARG A 244 5.96 21.33 -4.47
N ASN A 245 5.55 22.56 -4.29
CA ASN A 245 6.36 23.72 -4.62
C ASN A 245 7.57 23.88 -3.69
N GLU A 246 7.38 23.57 -2.40
CA GLU A 246 8.46 23.70 -1.41
C GLU A 246 9.53 22.60 -1.55
N LEU A 247 9.11 21.34 -1.65
CA LEU A 247 10.05 20.21 -1.58
C LEU A 247 10.46 19.62 -2.94
N TYR A 248 9.60 19.75 -3.97
CA TYR A 248 9.78 19.01 -5.22
C TYR A 248 10.11 19.92 -6.41
N LEU A 249 10.98 20.89 -6.19
CA LEU A 249 11.46 21.81 -7.23
C LEU A 249 12.00 21.01 -8.43
N GLY A 250 11.40 21.20 -9.61
CA GLY A 250 11.79 20.49 -10.85
C GLY A 250 11.09 19.13 -11.10
N ALA A 251 10.43 18.51 -10.11
CA ALA A 251 9.64 17.28 -10.33
C ALA A 251 8.28 17.56 -11.01
N ALA A 252 7.88 18.83 -11.08
CA ALA A 252 6.55 19.27 -11.49
C ALA A 252 6.14 18.93 -12.93
N GLY A 253 7.05 18.45 -13.79
CA GLY A 253 6.76 18.15 -15.19
C GLY A 253 6.93 16.69 -15.61
N LYS A 254 7.43 15.81 -14.71
CA LYS A 254 7.81 14.43 -15.09
C LYS A 254 6.68 13.41 -14.99
N GLU A 255 5.61 13.72 -14.29
CA GLU A 255 4.40 12.89 -14.29
C GLU A 255 3.64 13.15 -15.59
N GLY A 256 3.92 12.36 -16.62
CA GLY A 256 3.15 12.39 -17.87
C GLY A 256 1.66 12.28 -17.53
N ARG A 257 0.85 13.16 -18.12
CA ARG A 257 -0.59 13.20 -17.85
C ARG A 257 -1.18 11.80 -18.07
N LEU A 258 -1.93 11.27 -17.13
CA LEU A 258 -2.62 9.96 -17.27
C LEU A 258 -3.39 9.88 -18.59
N LYS A 259 -3.97 11.01 -18.99
CA LYS A 259 -4.64 11.19 -20.27
C LYS A 259 -3.73 10.83 -21.45
N ASP A 260 -2.52 11.40 -21.51
CA ASP A 260 -1.60 11.18 -22.62
C ASP A 260 -1.16 9.72 -22.70
N LYS A 261 -0.95 9.08 -21.54
CA LYS A 261 -0.63 7.65 -21.46
C LYS A 261 -1.78 6.76 -21.95
N LEU A 262 -3.04 7.11 -21.65
CA LEU A 262 -4.21 6.34 -22.02
C LEU A 262 -4.51 6.42 -23.53
N PHE A 263 -4.35 7.60 -24.13
CA PHE A 263 -4.67 7.81 -25.54
C PHE A 263 -3.50 7.52 -26.48
N ASP A 264 -2.31 7.30 -25.97
CA ASP A 264 -1.19 6.79 -26.74
C ASP A 264 -1.33 5.28 -26.98
N THR A 265 -1.67 4.89 -28.20
CA THR A 265 -1.90 3.50 -28.61
C THR A 265 -0.67 2.62 -28.43
N ALA A 266 0.54 3.17 -28.49
CA ALA A 266 1.79 2.45 -28.23
C ALA A 266 1.85 1.88 -26.80
N ASN A 267 1.11 2.47 -25.85
CA ASN A 267 1.06 2.04 -24.46
C ASN A 267 0.07 0.89 -24.19
N TRP A 268 -0.89 0.63 -25.08
CA TRP A 268 -1.99 -0.28 -24.79
C TRP A 268 -1.55 -1.71 -24.48
N GLY A 269 -0.56 -2.23 -25.21
CA GLY A 269 0.02 -3.53 -24.92
C GLY A 269 0.59 -3.64 -23.49
N ASN A 270 1.25 -2.59 -23.01
CA ASN A 270 1.78 -2.53 -21.66
C ASN A 270 0.70 -2.32 -20.61
N ILE A 271 -0.36 -1.55 -20.91
CA ILE A 271 -1.52 -1.38 -20.03
C ILE A 271 -2.21 -2.73 -19.80
N VAL A 272 -2.50 -3.47 -20.88
CA VAL A 272 -3.13 -4.79 -20.79
C VAL A 272 -2.25 -5.79 -20.04
N ARG A 273 -0.93 -5.74 -20.26
CA ARG A 273 0.04 -6.57 -19.52
C ARG A 273 0.06 -6.26 -18.04
N ALA A 274 0.10 -4.98 -17.66
CA ALA A 274 0.08 -4.53 -16.27
C ALA A 274 -1.25 -4.88 -15.58
N LEU A 275 -2.39 -4.64 -16.23
CA LEU A 275 -3.72 -5.04 -15.73
C LEU A 275 -3.79 -6.55 -15.52
N GLY A 276 -3.37 -7.32 -16.52
CA GLY A 276 -3.36 -8.78 -16.45
C GLY A 276 -2.49 -9.29 -15.30
N GLY A 277 -1.28 -8.74 -15.14
CA GLY A 277 -0.34 -9.13 -14.09
C GLY A 277 -0.80 -8.75 -12.70
N GLN A 278 -1.37 -7.56 -12.52
CA GLN A 278 -1.95 -7.13 -11.24
C GLN A 278 -3.14 -8.02 -10.84
N ASN A 279 -4.05 -8.30 -11.78
CA ASN A 279 -5.16 -9.21 -11.51
C ASN A 279 -4.68 -10.64 -11.23
N TRP A 280 -3.70 -11.14 -11.98
CA TRP A 280 -3.08 -12.43 -11.67
C TRP A 280 -2.52 -12.46 -10.25
N TYR A 281 -1.80 -11.39 -9.85
CA TYR A 281 -1.26 -11.28 -8.50
C TYR A 281 -2.36 -11.32 -7.44
N LEU A 282 -3.44 -10.55 -7.61
CA LEU A 282 -4.58 -10.55 -6.69
C LEU A 282 -5.23 -11.93 -6.60
N PHE A 283 -5.40 -12.60 -7.74
CA PHE A 283 -6.04 -13.91 -7.79
C PHE A 283 -5.18 -14.99 -7.14
N ALA A 284 -3.87 -14.99 -7.41
CA ALA A 284 -2.93 -15.92 -6.82
C ALA A 284 -2.84 -15.74 -5.30
N THR A 285 -2.52 -14.54 -4.83
CA THR A 285 -2.28 -14.25 -3.41
C THR A 285 -3.53 -14.31 -2.54
N SER A 286 -4.72 -14.22 -3.13
CA SER A 286 -6.01 -14.43 -2.45
C SER A 286 -6.60 -15.84 -2.64
N PHE A 287 -5.88 -16.76 -3.27
CA PHE A 287 -6.38 -18.10 -3.59
C PHE A 287 -7.69 -18.10 -4.40
N GLY A 288 -7.87 -17.12 -5.28
CA GLY A 288 -9.06 -16.90 -6.09
C GLY A 288 -10.23 -16.20 -5.38
N LEU A 289 -10.13 -15.92 -4.08
CA LEU A 289 -11.24 -15.33 -3.31
C LEU A 289 -11.61 -13.91 -3.78
N VAL A 290 -10.66 -13.13 -4.28
CA VAL A 290 -10.94 -11.79 -4.83
C VAL A 290 -11.92 -11.86 -6.00
N ILE A 291 -11.77 -12.85 -6.90
CA ILE A 291 -12.72 -13.05 -8.00
C ILE A 291 -14.11 -13.38 -7.47
N VAL A 292 -14.19 -14.29 -6.49
CA VAL A 292 -15.48 -14.67 -5.88
C VAL A 292 -16.18 -13.44 -5.30
N GLY A 293 -15.43 -12.59 -4.57
CA GLY A 293 -15.97 -11.35 -4.02
C GLY A 293 -16.50 -10.40 -5.10
N ALA A 294 -15.75 -10.20 -6.18
CA ALA A 294 -16.16 -9.38 -7.32
C ALA A 294 -17.42 -9.96 -8.01
N LEU A 295 -17.48 -11.27 -8.24
CA LEU A 295 -18.66 -11.92 -8.84
C LEU A 295 -19.91 -11.80 -7.97
N ILE A 296 -19.79 -11.77 -6.66
CA ILE A 296 -20.90 -11.52 -5.74
C ILE A 296 -21.41 -10.08 -5.90
N LEU A 297 -20.51 -9.09 -6.00
CA LEU A 297 -20.92 -7.72 -6.30
C LEU A 297 -21.60 -7.60 -7.67
N PHE A 298 -21.06 -8.28 -8.70
CA PHE A 298 -21.69 -8.34 -10.03
C PHE A 298 -23.08 -8.96 -9.98
N LYS A 299 -23.31 -9.98 -9.16
CA LYS A 299 -24.64 -10.59 -9.00
C LYS A 299 -25.69 -9.56 -8.59
N HIS A 300 -25.37 -8.59 -7.75
CA HIS A 300 -26.31 -7.53 -7.36
C HIS A 300 -26.73 -6.64 -8.54
N LEU A 301 -25.99 -6.65 -9.65
CA LEU A 301 -26.31 -5.88 -10.87
C LEU A 301 -27.27 -6.61 -11.81
N THR A 302 -27.58 -7.90 -11.58
CA THR A 302 -28.55 -8.64 -12.39
C THR A 302 -29.93 -8.02 -12.31
N ALA A 303 -30.73 -8.14 -13.37
CA ALA A 303 -32.03 -7.48 -13.47
C ALA A 303 -32.99 -7.84 -12.31
N SER A 304 -32.94 -9.10 -11.85
CA SER A 304 -33.73 -9.58 -10.71
C SER A 304 -33.32 -8.93 -9.38
N GLU A 305 -32.03 -8.97 -9.05
CA GLU A 305 -31.51 -8.41 -7.80
C GLU A 305 -31.62 -6.89 -7.77
N ARG A 306 -31.34 -6.21 -8.90
CA ARG A 306 -31.46 -4.74 -9.02
C ARG A 306 -32.89 -4.25 -8.78
N ARG A 307 -33.90 -5.00 -9.22
CA ARG A 307 -35.30 -4.64 -8.97
C ARG A 307 -35.70 -4.82 -7.51
N LEU A 308 -35.19 -5.87 -6.85
CA LEU A 308 -35.49 -6.17 -5.46
C LEU A 308 -34.70 -5.27 -4.48
N HIS A 309 -33.44 -4.99 -4.80
CA HIS A 309 -32.49 -4.31 -3.93
C HIS A 309 -31.69 -3.22 -4.67
N PRO A 310 -32.36 -2.13 -5.14
CA PRO A 310 -31.70 -1.12 -5.97
C PRO A 310 -30.53 -0.42 -5.27
N GLY A 311 -30.62 -0.20 -3.95
CA GLY A 311 -29.52 0.38 -3.16
C GLY A 311 -28.27 -0.49 -3.13
N LEU A 312 -28.42 -1.83 -3.00
CA LEU A 312 -27.30 -2.76 -3.08
C LEU A 312 -26.66 -2.75 -4.48
N ALA A 313 -27.48 -2.68 -5.53
CA ALA A 313 -26.98 -2.64 -6.90
C ALA A 313 -26.16 -1.37 -7.15
N VAL A 314 -26.65 -0.20 -6.74
CA VAL A 314 -25.91 1.08 -6.89
C VAL A 314 -24.59 1.06 -6.10
N ALA A 315 -24.60 0.60 -4.85
CA ALA A 315 -23.39 0.48 -4.04
C ALA A 315 -22.37 -0.52 -4.64
N SER A 316 -22.86 -1.64 -5.18
CA SER A 316 -22.01 -2.63 -5.85
C SER A 316 -21.42 -2.09 -7.15
N LEU A 317 -22.21 -1.37 -7.95
CA LEU A 317 -21.72 -0.70 -9.17
C LEU A 317 -20.66 0.34 -8.86
N PHE A 318 -20.87 1.17 -7.84
CA PHE A 318 -19.89 2.12 -7.35
C PHE A 318 -18.59 1.40 -6.95
N THR A 319 -18.70 0.32 -6.16
CA THR A 319 -17.55 -0.42 -5.67
C THR A 319 -16.75 -1.04 -6.81
N LEU A 320 -17.42 -1.69 -7.77
CA LEU A 320 -16.77 -2.27 -8.96
C LEU A 320 -16.16 -1.17 -9.84
N GLY A 321 -16.84 -0.04 -10.01
CA GLY A 321 -16.30 1.12 -10.73
C GLY A 321 -15.05 1.69 -10.06
N ALA A 322 -15.06 1.83 -8.73
CA ALA A 322 -13.90 2.28 -7.98
C ALA A 322 -12.72 1.31 -8.08
N ILE A 323 -12.97 -0.02 -8.02
CA ILE A 323 -11.96 -1.06 -8.25
C ILE A 323 -11.38 -0.92 -9.67
N GLY A 324 -12.22 -0.83 -10.69
CA GLY A 324 -11.77 -0.68 -12.08
C GLY A 324 -10.93 0.59 -12.29
N ILE A 325 -11.29 1.70 -11.67
CA ILE A 325 -10.53 2.96 -11.72
C ILE A 325 -9.16 2.78 -11.04
N ILE A 326 -9.10 2.16 -9.87
CA ILE A 326 -7.85 1.93 -9.14
C ILE A 326 -6.92 1.03 -9.95
N GLU A 327 -7.42 -0.06 -10.51
CA GLU A 327 -6.65 -0.98 -11.35
C GLU A 327 -6.13 -0.29 -12.63
N LEU A 328 -7.00 0.45 -13.33
CA LEU A 328 -6.61 1.17 -14.54
C LEU A 328 -5.56 2.26 -14.26
N THR A 329 -5.76 3.07 -13.22
CA THR A 329 -4.79 4.11 -12.85
C THR A 329 -3.48 3.53 -12.38
N SER A 330 -3.50 2.39 -11.69
CA SER A 330 -2.32 1.61 -11.34
C SER A 330 -1.56 1.15 -12.58
N ALA A 331 -2.24 0.54 -13.55
CA ALA A 331 -1.63 0.09 -14.81
C ALA A 331 -1.05 1.26 -15.62
N LEU A 332 -1.75 2.39 -15.71
CA LEU A 332 -1.27 3.60 -16.39
C LEU A 332 0.00 4.18 -15.74
N ASN A 333 0.14 4.08 -14.42
CA ASN A 333 1.38 4.49 -13.75
C ASN A 333 2.55 3.56 -14.06
N LEU A 334 2.30 2.31 -14.40
CA LEU A 334 3.29 1.25 -14.68
C LEU A 334 3.51 0.99 -16.17
N VAL A 335 2.98 1.81 -17.06
CA VAL A 335 3.08 1.65 -18.52
C VAL A 335 4.53 1.53 -19.02
N LYS A 336 5.46 2.27 -18.43
CA LYS A 336 6.89 2.10 -18.68
C LYS A 336 7.39 0.94 -17.81
N ILE A 337 7.29 -0.28 -18.34
CA ILE A 337 7.80 -1.47 -17.67
C ILE A 337 9.34 -1.44 -17.73
N ILE A 338 9.94 -0.81 -16.73
CA ILE A 338 11.40 -0.69 -16.61
C ILE A 338 11.94 -1.83 -15.73
N ARG A 339 11.11 -2.36 -14.83
CA ARG A 339 11.47 -3.42 -13.89
C ARG A 339 10.48 -4.57 -13.99
N PRO A 340 10.96 -5.75 -13.71
CA PRO A 340 10.12 -6.96 -13.73
C PRO A 340 8.89 -6.90 -12.81
N ASP A 341 9.01 -6.35 -11.62
CA ASP A 341 7.91 -6.21 -10.66
C ASP A 341 6.78 -5.29 -11.14
N HIS A 342 7.00 -4.46 -12.17
CA HIS A 342 5.93 -3.63 -12.76
C HIS A 342 4.82 -4.45 -13.43
N VAL A 343 5.09 -5.70 -13.82
CA VAL A 343 4.06 -6.56 -14.40
C VAL A 343 3.12 -7.11 -13.33
N VAL A 344 3.66 -7.52 -12.16
CA VAL A 344 2.88 -8.16 -11.07
C VAL A 344 2.77 -7.25 -9.84
N TYR A 345 2.64 -5.96 -10.05
CA TYR A 345 2.71 -4.93 -9.02
C TYR A 345 1.49 -4.97 -8.09
N GLY A 346 1.58 -5.77 -7.02
CA GLY A 346 0.51 -5.98 -6.07
C GLY A 346 0.27 -4.82 -5.10
N ARG A 347 1.26 -3.94 -4.91
CA ARG A 347 1.17 -2.83 -3.97
C ARG A 347 -0.01 -1.91 -4.27
N TYR A 348 -0.22 -1.55 -5.54
CA TYR A 348 -1.29 -0.63 -5.90
C TYR A 348 -2.66 -1.30 -5.99
N SER A 349 -2.74 -2.49 -6.56
CA SER A 349 -3.97 -3.25 -6.70
C SER A 349 -4.41 -3.89 -5.37
N GLY A 350 -3.48 -4.19 -4.48
CA GLY A 350 -3.74 -4.85 -3.20
C GLY A 350 -4.76 -4.15 -2.29
N VAL A 351 -4.98 -2.85 -2.48
CA VAL A 351 -5.91 -2.05 -1.68
C VAL A 351 -7.37 -2.54 -1.74
N VAL A 352 -7.78 -3.17 -2.85
CA VAL A 352 -9.15 -3.65 -3.06
C VAL A 352 -9.38 -5.06 -2.50
N SER A 353 -8.29 -5.83 -2.33
CA SER A 353 -8.38 -7.25 -2.00
C SER A 353 -9.00 -7.56 -0.62
N PRO A 354 -8.76 -6.81 0.48
CA PRO A 354 -9.32 -7.13 1.78
C PRO A 354 -10.84 -7.15 1.78
N LEU A 355 -11.45 -6.15 1.14
CA LEU A 355 -12.91 -6.09 1.03
C LEU A 355 -13.46 -7.28 0.24
N LEU A 356 -12.89 -7.58 -0.92
CA LEU A 356 -13.37 -8.66 -1.79
C LEU A 356 -13.18 -10.04 -1.14
N ILE A 357 -12.08 -10.26 -0.43
CA ILE A 357 -11.85 -11.50 0.35
C ILE A 357 -12.89 -11.61 1.48
N ALA A 358 -13.17 -10.52 2.21
CA ALA A 358 -14.18 -10.53 3.27
C ALA A 358 -15.58 -10.86 2.73
N ILE A 359 -15.95 -10.32 1.56
CA ILE A 359 -17.19 -10.65 0.85
C ILE A 359 -17.23 -12.15 0.50
N ALA A 360 -16.15 -12.69 -0.09
CA ALA A 360 -16.07 -14.09 -0.48
C ALA A 360 -16.17 -15.03 0.73
N LEU A 361 -15.42 -14.76 1.81
CA LEU A 361 -15.46 -15.56 3.04
C LEU A 361 -16.85 -15.53 3.68
N SER A 362 -17.51 -14.37 3.69
CA SER A 362 -18.88 -14.23 4.19
C SER A 362 -19.87 -15.07 3.38
N ALA A 363 -19.76 -15.04 2.08
CA ALA A 363 -20.62 -15.82 1.19
C ALA A 363 -20.35 -17.34 1.28
N LEU A 364 -19.11 -17.76 1.53
CA LEU A 364 -18.76 -19.16 1.78
C LEU A 364 -19.43 -19.68 3.07
N ILE A 365 -19.69 -18.82 4.04
CA ILE A 365 -20.38 -19.17 5.27
C ILE A 365 -21.91 -19.17 5.07
N THR A 366 -22.45 -18.15 4.39
CA THR A 366 -23.91 -17.95 4.26
C THR A 366 -24.54 -18.75 3.11
N ALA A 367 -23.82 -18.97 2.02
CA ALA A 367 -24.29 -19.68 0.84
C ALA A 367 -23.22 -20.64 0.26
N PRO A 368 -22.78 -21.66 1.04
CA PRO A 368 -21.57 -22.41 0.74
C PRO A 368 -21.62 -23.16 -0.59
N GLN A 369 -22.73 -23.76 -0.98
CA GLN A 369 -22.82 -24.55 -2.22
C GLN A 369 -22.61 -23.70 -3.48
N LYS A 370 -23.35 -22.59 -3.60
CA LYS A 370 -23.23 -21.65 -4.75
C LYS A 370 -21.85 -21.02 -4.81
N THR A 371 -21.33 -20.60 -3.66
CA THR A 371 -20.04 -19.93 -3.57
C THR A 371 -18.87 -20.84 -3.86
N ARG A 372 -18.95 -22.13 -3.46
CA ARG A 372 -17.92 -23.13 -3.82
C ARG A 372 -17.76 -23.31 -5.32
N SER A 373 -18.87 -23.36 -6.07
CA SER A 373 -18.80 -23.46 -7.53
C SER A 373 -18.10 -22.25 -8.15
N LEU A 374 -18.40 -21.05 -7.67
CA LEU A 374 -17.71 -19.82 -8.11
C LEU A 374 -16.22 -19.87 -7.75
N TRP A 375 -15.89 -20.32 -6.55
CA TRP A 375 -14.50 -20.39 -6.09
C TRP A 375 -13.68 -21.38 -6.93
N TRP A 376 -14.22 -22.57 -7.21
CA TRP A 376 -13.55 -23.54 -8.08
C TRP A 376 -13.25 -22.95 -9.47
N LYS A 377 -14.23 -22.28 -10.09
CA LYS A 377 -14.02 -21.57 -11.36
C LYS A 377 -12.95 -20.48 -11.25
N SER A 378 -12.89 -19.78 -10.14
CA SER A 378 -11.88 -18.75 -9.88
C SER A 378 -10.47 -19.32 -9.75
N ILE A 379 -10.32 -20.50 -9.17
CA ILE A 379 -9.03 -21.20 -9.08
C ILE A 379 -8.49 -21.53 -10.46
N VAL A 380 -9.35 -21.98 -11.37
CA VAL A 380 -8.97 -22.30 -12.76
C VAL A 380 -8.55 -21.06 -13.56
N LEU A 381 -9.07 -19.88 -13.22
CA LEU A 381 -8.68 -18.64 -13.89
C LEU A 381 -7.23 -18.21 -13.61
N ILE A 382 -6.64 -18.64 -12.48
CA ILE A 382 -5.25 -18.26 -12.12
C ILE A 382 -4.25 -18.71 -13.18
N PRO A 383 -4.17 -20.01 -13.55
CA PRO A 383 -3.27 -20.47 -14.60
C PRO A 383 -3.67 -20.00 -16.00
N ALA A 384 -4.97 -19.84 -16.28
CA ALA A 384 -5.42 -19.32 -17.57
C ALA A 384 -4.93 -17.87 -17.79
N LEU A 385 -5.03 -17.03 -16.79
CA LEU A 385 -4.50 -15.65 -16.85
C LEU A 385 -2.97 -15.64 -16.92
N ALA A 386 -2.29 -16.54 -16.19
CA ALA A 386 -0.84 -16.68 -16.30
C ALA A 386 -0.41 -17.08 -17.72
N LEU A 387 -1.10 -18.03 -18.35
CA LEU A 387 -0.82 -18.45 -19.72
C LEU A 387 -1.03 -17.27 -20.71
N PHE A 388 -2.12 -16.53 -20.55
CA PHE A 388 -2.36 -15.32 -21.33
C PHE A 388 -1.22 -14.29 -21.19
N LEU A 389 -0.75 -14.06 -19.98
CA LEU A 389 0.37 -13.15 -19.73
C LEU A 389 1.69 -13.65 -20.33
N VAL A 390 1.96 -14.95 -20.27
CA VAL A 390 3.14 -15.57 -20.91
C VAL A 390 3.10 -15.36 -22.42
N VAL A 391 1.94 -15.54 -23.05
CA VAL A 391 1.76 -15.29 -24.49
C VAL A 391 1.97 -13.81 -24.82
N LEU A 392 1.38 -12.90 -24.06
CA LEU A 392 1.54 -11.45 -24.26
C LEU A 392 2.98 -10.96 -24.04
N SER A 393 3.71 -11.57 -23.09
CA SER A 393 5.01 -11.09 -22.65
C SER A 393 6.18 -11.62 -23.50
N ARG A 394 5.93 -12.54 -24.44
CA ARG A 394 6.99 -13.22 -25.22
C ARG A 394 8.20 -13.54 -24.33
N THR A 395 7.98 -14.36 -23.30
CA THR A 395 8.96 -15.06 -22.44
C THR A 395 10.04 -14.24 -21.72
N ASP A 396 10.60 -13.18 -22.29
CA ASP A 396 11.85 -12.62 -21.82
C ASP A 396 11.74 -11.80 -20.53
N ILE A 397 10.74 -10.93 -20.41
CA ILE A 397 10.57 -10.09 -19.21
C ILE A 397 10.20 -10.94 -17.99
N MET A 398 9.29 -11.92 -18.18
CA MET A 398 8.85 -12.75 -17.07
C MET A 398 9.90 -13.78 -16.66
N HIS A 399 10.74 -14.22 -17.58
CA HIS A 399 11.85 -15.10 -17.28
C HIS A 399 12.96 -14.36 -16.51
N GLN A 400 13.24 -13.10 -16.86
CA GLN A 400 14.13 -12.23 -16.10
C GLN A 400 13.59 -11.93 -14.70
N LEU A 401 12.25 -11.72 -14.55
CA LEU A 401 11.57 -11.58 -13.27
C LEU A 401 11.90 -12.69 -12.29
N LEU A 402 11.92 -13.90 -12.77
CA LEU A 402 12.05 -15.10 -11.94
C LEU A 402 13.51 -15.48 -11.73
N LYS A 403 14.40 -15.14 -12.66
CA LYS A 403 15.85 -15.34 -12.55
C LYS A 403 16.55 -14.30 -11.67
N GLN A 404 16.10 -13.05 -11.70
CA GLN A 404 16.70 -11.93 -10.96
C GLN A 404 16.01 -11.72 -9.61
N GLY A 405 15.93 -12.76 -8.78
CA GLY A 405 15.25 -12.73 -7.47
C GLY A 405 15.66 -11.59 -6.53
N GLU A 406 16.75 -10.87 -6.83
CA GLU A 406 17.21 -9.67 -6.11
C GLU A 406 16.50 -8.38 -6.54
N PHE A 407 16.01 -8.31 -7.78
CA PHE A 407 15.30 -7.13 -8.32
C PHE A 407 13.77 -7.15 -8.14
N PHE A 408 13.25 -8.22 -7.59
CA PHE A 408 11.86 -8.23 -7.15
C PHE A 408 11.77 -7.34 -5.92
N ALA A 409 11.37 -6.09 -6.11
CA ALA A 409 11.12 -5.24 -4.96
C ALA A 409 10.01 -5.89 -4.12
N ARG A 410 10.42 -6.68 -3.14
CA ARG A 410 9.55 -7.51 -2.27
C ARG A 410 8.33 -6.76 -1.76
N PRO A 411 8.45 -5.44 -1.44
CA PRO A 411 7.31 -4.64 -1.05
C PRO A 411 6.26 -4.45 -2.16
N ASN A 412 6.62 -4.63 -3.41
CA ASN A 412 5.68 -4.49 -4.53
C ASN A 412 4.92 -5.78 -4.85
N ALA A 413 5.37 -6.91 -4.31
CA ALA A 413 4.80 -8.24 -4.56
C ALA A 413 4.67 -9.06 -3.27
N ILE A 414 4.24 -8.41 -2.20
CA ILE A 414 4.01 -9.01 -0.88
C ILE A 414 3.22 -10.32 -1.00
N GLY A 415 3.73 -11.39 -0.39
CA GLY A 415 3.10 -12.70 -0.43
C GLY A 415 3.49 -13.61 -1.60
N LEU A 416 4.22 -13.10 -2.61
CA LEU A 416 4.82 -13.94 -3.67
C LEU A 416 6.27 -14.33 -3.35
N ASP A 417 6.98 -13.54 -2.60
CA ASP A 417 8.42 -13.62 -2.34
C ASP A 417 8.83 -15.00 -1.78
N TRP A 418 8.02 -15.61 -0.91
CA TRP A 418 8.28 -16.94 -0.37
C TRP A 418 8.24 -18.01 -1.48
N ALA A 419 7.25 -17.96 -2.37
CA ALA A 419 7.09 -18.93 -3.43
C ALA A 419 8.23 -18.83 -4.44
N ILE A 420 8.61 -17.61 -4.82
CA ILE A 420 9.72 -17.35 -5.71
C ILE A 420 11.03 -17.85 -5.11
N LYS A 421 11.31 -17.56 -3.84
CA LYS A 421 12.57 -17.93 -3.19
C LYS A 421 12.66 -19.41 -2.87
N ALA A 422 11.55 -20.01 -2.41
CA ALA A 422 11.52 -21.44 -2.03
C ALA A 422 11.55 -22.37 -3.25
N THR A 423 10.92 -22.01 -4.36
CA THR A 423 10.72 -22.89 -5.49
C THR A 423 11.58 -22.54 -6.71
N LYS A 424 12.18 -21.33 -6.75
CA LYS A 424 12.93 -20.81 -7.90
C LYS A 424 12.20 -21.15 -9.23
N PRO A 425 10.91 -20.76 -9.38
CA PRO A 425 10.09 -21.19 -10.49
C PRO A 425 10.67 -20.68 -11.82
N SER A 426 10.65 -21.51 -12.83
CA SER A 426 11.18 -21.19 -14.16
C SER A 426 10.24 -20.29 -14.97
N SER A 427 8.99 -20.14 -14.56
CA SER A 427 7.99 -19.34 -15.27
C SER A 427 6.83 -18.92 -14.36
N LEU A 428 6.09 -17.87 -14.78
CA LEU A 428 4.85 -17.44 -14.14
C LEU A 428 3.80 -18.56 -14.09
N PHE A 429 3.78 -19.41 -15.10
CA PHE A 429 2.88 -20.56 -15.15
C PHE A 429 3.19 -21.56 -14.03
N VAL A 430 4.45 -21.91 -13.82
CA VAL A 430 4.88 -22.80 -12.72
C VAL A 430 4.52 -22.19 -11.36
N LEU A 431 4.76 -20.89 -11.18
CA LEU A 431 4.37 -20.18 -9.97
C LEU A 431 2.85 -20.22 -9.75
N SER A 432 2.06 -20.11 -10.82
CA SER A 432 0.60 -20.20 -10.76
C SER A 432 0.12 -21.59 -10.30
N LEU A 433 0.78 -22.65 -10.74
CA LEU A 433 0.43 -24.02 -10.31
C LEU A 433 0.58 -24.19 -8.79
N ILE A 434 1.59 -23.58 -8.18
CA ILE A 434 1.77 -23.58 -6.72
C ILE A 434 0.54 -22.97 -6.04
N PHE A 435 0.12 -21.78 -6.49
CA PHE A 435 -1.07 -21.12 -5.92
C PHE A 435 -2.36 -21.88 -6.20
N VAL A 436 -2.49 -22.56 -7.34
CA VAL A 436 -3.61 -23.45 -7.65
C VAL A 436 -3.65 -24.63 -6.68
N VAL A 437 -2.51 -25.26 -6.40
CA VAL A 437 -2.43 -26.35 -5.42
C VAL A 437 -2.86 -25.87 -4.04
N LEU A 438 -2.34 -24.73 -3.57
CA LEU A 438 -2.71 -24.15 -2.28
C LEU A 438 -4.20 -23.76 -2.22
N ALA A 439 -4.71 -23.12 -3.28
CA ALA A 439 -6.11 -22.75 -3.37
C ALA A 439 -7.03 -23.99 -3.40
N SER A 440 -6.62 -25.05 -4.11
CA SER A 440 -7.34 -26.31 -4.17
C SER A 440 -7.33 -27.03 -2.82
N ALA A 441 -6.19 -27.04 -2.13
CA ALA A 441 -6.10 -27.58 -0.78
C ALA A 441 -7.04 -26.84 0.17
N LEU A 442 -7.04 -25.50 0.15
CA LEU A 442 -7.93 -24.68 0.96
C LEU A 442 -9.42 -24.89 0.61
N TYR A 443 -9.73 -25.06 -0.68
CA TYR A 443 -11.06 -25.42 -1.16
C TYR A 443 -11.52 -26.79 -0.61
N LEU A 444 -10.65 -27.81 -0.65
CA LEU A 444 -10.93 -29.12 -0.11
C LEU A 444 -11.14 -29.07 1.42
N VAL A 445 -10.29 -28.33 2.13
CA VAL A 445 -10.49 -28.08 3.57
C VAL A 445 -11.86 -27.47 3.83
N HIS A 446 -12.27 -26.45 3.04
CA HIS A 446 -13.60 -25.87 3.18
C HIS A 446 -14.72 -26.90 2.89
N ARG A 447 -14.52 -27.78 1.91
CA ARG A 447 -15.50 -28.80 1.55
C ARG A 447 -15.72 -29.83 2.66
N PHE A 448 -14.63 -30.26 3.32
CA PHE A 448 -14.66 -31.33 4.33
C PHE A 448 -14.76 -30.83 5.76
N ALA A 449 -14.05 -29.76 6.11
CA ALA A 449 -14.01 -29.19 7.45
C ALA A 449 -15.04 -28.06 7.66
N GLY A 450 -15.78 -27.65 6.61
CA GLY A 450 -16.82 -26.64 6.69
C GLY A 450 -16.29 -25.33 7.25
N LYS A 451 -16.87 -24.87 8.37
CA LYS A 451 -16.54 -23.56 8.96
C LYS A 451 -15.14 -23.47 9.58
N SER A 452 -14.54 -24.60 9.91
CA SER A 452 -13.17 -24.66 10.47
C SER A 452 -12.11 -24.29 9.43
N PHE A 453 -12.44 -24.19 8.13
CA PHE A 453 -11.50 -23.77 7.09
C PHE A 453 -10.88 -22.39 7.37
N ILE A 454 -11.58 -21.51 8.10
CA ILE A 454 -11.04 -20.20 8.48
C ILE A 454 -9.76 -20.35 9.31
N THR A 455 -9.69 -21.36 10.18
CA THR A 455 -8.47 -21.66 10.94
C THR A 455 -7.30 -21.95 10.00
N PHE A 456 -7.51 -22.82 8.99
CA PHE A 456 -6.49 -23.14 8.00
C PHE A 456 -6.12 -21.93 7.14
N PHE A 457 -7.11 -21.13 6.76
CA PHE A 457 -6.86 -19.87 6.05
C PHE A 457 -5.94 -18.93 6.85
N VAL A 458 -6.20 -18.78 8.16
CA VAL A 458 -5.36 -17.98 9.06
C VAL A 458 -3.97 -18.57 9.22
N VAL A 459 -3.82 -19.89 9.31
CA VAL A 459 -2.50 -20.56 9.36
C VAL A 459 -1.68 -20.21 8.11
N ILE A 460 -2.28 -20.31 6.93
CA ILE A 460 -1.63 -19.97 5.67
C ILE A 460 -1.27 -18.47 5.64
N ALA A 461 -2.21 -17.61 6.04
CA ALA A 461 -1.97 -16.16 6.10
C ALA A 461 -0.81 -15.81 7.04
N LEU A 462 -0.74 -16.43 8.22
CA LEU A 462 0.34 -16.23 9.19
C LEU A 462 1.68 -16.71 8.67
N PHE A 463 1.72 -17.86 7.98
CA PHE A 463 2.94 -18.35 7.37
C PHE A 463 3.51 -17.34 6.37
N PHE A 464 2.66 -16.83 5.46
CA PHE A 464 3.10 -15.86 4.45
C PHE A 464 3.46 -14.50 5.07
N THR A 465 2.67 -14.02 6.02
CA THR A 465 2.95 -12.78 6.73
C THR A 465 4.26 -12.88 7.52
N GLY A 466 4.46 -13.97 8.24
CA GLY A 466 5.70 -14.22 8.99
C GLY A 466 6.92 -14.30 8.08
N TYR A 467 6.80 -14.98 6.93
CA TYR A 467 7.88 -15.05 5.96
C TYR A 467 8.21 -13.66 5.39
N THR A 468 7.21 -12.92 4.91
CA THR A 468 7.41 -11.56 4.37
C THR A 468 7.99 -10.63 5.42
N THR A 469 7.51 -10.68 6.67
CA THR A 469 8.05 -9.92 7.79
C THR A 469 9.53 -10.21 8.01
N THR A 470 9.90 -11.49 8.07
CA THR A 470 11.29 -11.91 8.25
C THR A 470 12.20 -11.41 7.12
N GLN A 471 11.74 -11.50 5.87
CA GLN A 471 12.51 -11.00 4.73
C GLN A 471 12.61 -9.46 4.75
N THR A 472 11.56 -8.76 5.17
CA THR A 472 11.57 -7.30 5.32
C THR A 472 12.62 -6.88 6.35
N VAL A 473 12.63 -7.50 7.53
CA VAL A 473 13.63 -7.22 8.58
C VAL A 473 15.04 -7.47 8.08
N ARG A 474 15.26 -8.58 7.37
CA ARG A 474 16.57 -8.90 6.80
C ARG A 474 17.01 -7.83 5.81
N ASN A 475 16.12 -7.34 4.95
CA ASN A 475 16.43 -6.26 4.02
C ASN A 475 16.80 -4.96 4.74
N TYR A 476 16.09 -4.59 5.80
CA TYR A 476 16.42 -3.40 6.60
C TYR A 476 17.84 -3.48 7.17
N ARG A 477 18.25 -4.65 7.64
CA ARG A 477 19.58 -4.87 8.20
C ARG A 477 20.68 -4.82 7.14
N ASP A 478 20.40 -5.34 5.94
CA ASP A 478 21.41 -5.48 4.88
C ASP A 478 21.63 -4.18 4.09
N TYR A 479 20.77 -3.16 4.26
CA TYR A 479 20.80 -1.94 3.44
C TYR A 479 21.18 -0.65 4.18
N LEU A 480 21.22 -0.66 5.50
CA LEU A 480 21.68 0.52 6.25
C LEU A 480 23.19 0.45 6.44
N PRO A 481 23.91 1.58 6.28
CA PRO A 481 25.32 1.71 6.65
C PRO A 481 25.54 1.30 8.12
N ASP A 482 26.78 0.93 8.47
CA ASP A 482 27.12 0.49 9.82
C ASP A 482 27.15 1.62 10.87
N LEU A 483 26.62 2.80 10.53
CA LEU A 483 26.47 3.94 11.44
C LEU A 483 27.79 4.56 11.94
N VAL A 484 28.89 4.37 11.22
CA VAL A 484 30.20 4.91 11.64
C VAL A 484 30.34 6.39 11.29
N LEU A 485 29.98 6.76 10.05
CA LEU A 485 30.21 8.14 9.56
C LEU A 485 29.23 9.14 10.16
N ASP A 486 27.96 8.75 10.35
CA ASP A 486 26.95 9.59 10.96
C ASP A 486 27.23 9.81 12.45
N ASN A 487 27.60 8.77 13.20
CA ASN A 487 27.99 8.90 14.59
C ASN A 487 29.21 9.80 14.77
N GLU A 488 30.21 9.70 13.91
CA GLU A 488 31.39 10.54 13.94
C GLU A 488 31.06 12.00 13.64
N ALA A 489 30.29 12.27 12.56
CA ALA A 489 29.87 13.62 12.20
C ALA A 489 29.05 14.29 13.33
N ILE A 490 28.11 13.55 13.94
CA ILE A 490 27.30 14.04 15.06
C ILE A 490 28.17 14.30 16.30
N SER A 491 29.12 13.40 16.62
CA SER A 491 30.02 13.54 17.76
C SER A 491 30.92 14.77 17.64
N ARG A 492 31.26 15.16 16.41
CA ARG A 492 32.03 16.37 16.09
C ARG A 492 31.17 17.65 16.06
N GLY A 493 29.89 17.57 16.43
CA GLY A 493 28.99 18.72 16.50
C GLY A 493 28.56 19.29 15.14
N ALA A 494 28.56 18.48 14.08
CA ALA A 494 28.16 18.90 12.75
C ALA A 494 26.77 19.58 12.76
N GLN A 495 26.67 20.72 12.09
CA GLN A 495 25.40 21.38 11.77
C GLN A 495 24.94 21.00 10.36
N VAL A 496 25.90 20.94 9.44
CA VAL A 496 25.69 20.56 8.04
C VAL A 496 26.76 19.54 7.66
N VAL A 497 26.36 18.43 7.03
CA VAL A 497 27.26 17.43 6.46
C VAL A 497 27.04 17.39 4.95
N GLY A 498 28.10 17.63 4.18
CA GLY A 498 28.10 17.49 2.75
C GLY A 498 28.02 16.03 2.29
N PHE A 499 27.49 15.79 1.12
CA PHE A 499 27.50 14.48 0.48
C PHE A 499 27.88 14.60 -1.00
N ASP A 500 29.05 14.03 -1.38
CA ASP A 500 29.47 14.03 -2.77
C ASP A 500 28.66 13.05 -3.61
N THR A 501 27.84 13.58 -4.51
CA THR A 501 26.99 12.80 -5.42
C THR A 501 27.77 12.04 -6.48
N GLY A 502 29.02 12.38 -6.71
CA GLY A 502 29.91 11.69 -7.64
C GLY A 502 30.59 10.45 -7.04
N ALA A 503 30.63 10.35 -5.71
CA ALA A 503 31.30 9.24 -5.01
C ALA A 503 30.44 7.97 -4.99
N TYR A 504 29.11 8.10 -4.95
CA TYR A 504 28.20 6.96 -4.87
C TYR A 504 26.82 7.29 -5.45
N GLY A 505 26.10 6.27 -5.92
CA GLY A 505 24.76 6.50 -6.50
C GLY A 505 23.83 7.24 -5.53
N GLY A 506 22.92 8.07 -6.09
CA GLY A 506 22.06 8.99 -5.33
C GLY A 506 21.18 8.35 -4.24
N GLN A 507 21.16 7.04 -4.11
CA GLN A 507 20.39 6.33 -3.09
C GLN A 507 21.05 6.40 -1.71
N SER A 508 22.38 6.36 -1.64
CA SER A 508 23.11 6.45 -0.37
C SER A 508 22.96 7.81 0.32
N PHE A 509 22.76 8.88 -0.45
CA PHE A 509 22.47 10.19 0.13
C PHE A 509 21.24 10.17 1.04
N TYR A 510 20.17 9.45 0.66
CA TYR A 510 18.95 9.38 1.46
C TYR A 510 19.16 8.64 2.76
N ASP A 511 20.04 7.64 2.75
CA ASP A 511 20.38 6.88 3.94
C ASP A 511 21.06 7.78 4.96
N TYR A 512 22.08 8.52 4.51
CA TYR A 512 22.78 9.47 5.38
C TYR A 512 21.91 10.64 5.80
N ARG A 513 21.05 11.18 4.93
CA ARG A 513 20.07 12.21 5.34
C ARG A 513 19.14 11.71 6.45
N TYR A 514 18.72 10.45 6.38
CA TYR A 514 17.91 9.85 7.43
C TYR A 514 18.70 9.65 8.72
N LEU A 515 19.92 9.13 8.63
CA LEU A 515 20.77 8.79 9.78
C LEU A 515 21.30 10.03 10.49
N LEU A 516 21.71 11.05 9.75
CA LEU A 516 22.25 12.30 10.26
C LEU A 516 21.20 13.17 10.97
N HIS A 517 19.91 13.01 10.67
CA HIS A 517 18.88 13.87 11.26
C HIS A 517 18.95 13.92 12.80
N PRO A 518 18.99 15.14 13.44
CA PRO A 518 18.58 16.44 12.89
C PRO A 518 19.69 17.25 12.19
N VAL A 519 20.88 16.74 12.02
CA VAL A 519 21.95 17.38 11.25
C VAL A 519 21.53 17.48 9.78
N GLN A 520 21.75 18.60 9.16
CA GLN A 520 21.39 18.84 7.78
C GLN A 520 22.35 18.10 6.84
N ALA A 521 21.84 17.29 5.91
CA ALA A 521 22.63 16.68 4.85
C ALA A 521 22.49 17.47 3.56
N GLN A 522 23.59 18.01 3.04
CA GLN A 522 23.61 18.84 1.83
C GLN A 522 24.32 18.11 0.68
N ARG A 523 23.69 18.05 -0.48
CA ARG A 523 24.28 17.44 -1.68
C ARG A 523 25.13 18.44 -2.44
N PHE A 524 26.27 17.97 -2.91
CA PHE A 524 27.10 18.70 -3.87
C PHE A 524 27.79 17.70 -4.83
N ASN A 525 28.46 18.20 -5.83
CA ASN A 525 29.32 17.39 -6.69
C ASN A 525 30.75 17.94 -6.59
N LEU A 526 31.65 17.11 -6.11
CA LEU A 526 33.04 17.46 -5.85
C LEU A 526 33.78 18.03 -7.09
N VAL A 527 33.31 17.70 -8.31
CA VAL A 527 33.85 18.26 -9.55
C VAL A 527 33.73 19.80 -9.58
N TYR A 528 32.74 20.37 -8.90
CA TYR A 528 32.53 21.83 -8.81
C TYR A 528 33.11 22.45 -7.54
N GLY A 529 33.87 21.67 -6.74
CA GLY A 529 34.39 22.09 -5.44
C GLY A 529 33.45 21.77 -4.28
N VAL A 530 33.97 21.89 -3.06
CA VAL A 530 33.19 21.77 -1.83
C VAL A 530 32.63 23.15 -1.48
N PRO A 531 31.31 23.29 -1.19
CA PRO A 531 30.73 24.56 -0.76
C PRO A 531 31.41 25.10 0.52
N ASP A 532 31.53 26.42 0.63
CA ASP A 532 32.27 27.08 1.72
C ASP A 532 31.64 26.84 3.11
N ASP A 533 30.34 26.62 3.15
CA ASP A 533 29.55 26.32 4.35
C ASP A 533 29.66 24.89 4.84
N ILE A 534 30.37 24.03 4.10
CA ILE A 534 30.60 22.62 4.45
C ILE A 534 31.96 22.45 5.09
N ASN A 535 31.98 22.01 6.36
CA ASN A 535 33.20 21.67 7.10
C ASN A 535 33.50 20.17 7.11
N CYS A 536 32.48 19.35 6.91
CA CYS A 536 32.62 17.90 6.79
C CYS A 536 31.77 17.37 5.65
N PHE A 537 32.27 16.38 4.92
CA PHE A 537 31.46 15.71 3.92
C PHE A 537 31.76 14.22 3.79
N ILE A 538 30.76 13.48 3.35
CA ILE A 538 30.85 12.07 3.05
C ILE A 538 31.15 11.90 1.57
N GLY A 539 32.26 11.22 1.26
CA GLY A 539 32.73 11.03 -0.10
C GLY A 539 33.54 9.74 -0.28
N SER A 540 34.09 9.51 -1.48
CA SER A 540 34.96 8.37 -1.77
C SER A 540 36.42 8.72 -1.44
N LYS A 541 37.15 7.73 -0.92
CA LYS A 541 38.61 7.83 -0.76
C LYS A 541 39.35 7.98 -2.09
N GLU A 542 38.78 7.43 -3.16
CA GLU A 542 39.35 7.49 -4.50
C GLU A 542 39.18 8.86 -5.18
N ARG A 543 38.38 9.73 -4.59
CA ARG A 543 38.09 11.09 -5.09
C ARG A 543 38.34 12.11 -3.99
N PRO A 544 39.62 12.41 -3.69
CA PRO A 544 39.97 13.43 -2.71
C PRO A 544 39.57 14.83 -3.19
N PRO A 545 39.26 15.76 -2.27
CA PRO A 545 39.04 17.16 -2.62
C PRO A 545 40.29 17.79 -3.25
N PHE A 546 40.09 18.71 -4.19
CA PHE A 546 41.17 19.29 -5.00
C PHE A 546 42.03 20.33 -4.24
N ASP A 547 41.50 20.92 -3.19
CA ASP A 547 42.11 22.03 -2.47
C ASP A 547 43.10 21.61 -1.37
N GLY A 548 43.29 20.32 -1.14
CA GLY A 548 44.29 19.79 -0.19
C GLY A 548 44.07 20.10 1.30
N ASN A 549 43.01 20.78 1.66
CA ASN A 549 42.72 21.25 3.02
C ASN A 549 41.77 20.31 3.79
N TRP A 550 41.91 19.00 3.56
CA TRP A 550 40.97 18.02 4.11
C TRP A 550 41.67 16.80 4.72
N ALA A 551 41.36 16.52 5.96
CA ALA A 551 41.79 15.31 6.64
C ALA A 551 40.85 14.14 6.37
N VAL A 552 41.43 12.93 6.28
CA VAL A 552 40.70 11.68 6.13
C VAL A 552 40.22 11.21 7.50
N GLY A 553 38.92 11.19 7.69
CA GLY A 553 38.27 10.61 8.87
C GLY A 553 37.98 9.12 8.75
N PRO A 554 37.07 8.56 9.55
CA PRO A 554 36.75 7.14 9.54
C PRO A 554 36.13 6.69 8.21
N THR A 555 36.25 5.39 7.94
CA THR A 555 35.66 4.73 6.77
C THR A 555 34.45 3.91 7.18
N GLU A 556 33.37 4.00 6.40
CA GLU A 556 32.19 3.15 6.55
C GLU A 556 32.47 1.76 5.96
N PRO A 557 32.47 0.68 6.77
CA PRO A 557 32.85 -0.65 6.30
C PRO A 557 31.95 -1.19 5.18
N SER A 558 30.65 -0.87 5.23
CA SER A 558 29.65 -1.41 4.30
C SER A 558 29.66 -0.72 2.92
N THR A 559 30.07 0.55 2.85
CA THR A 559 30.03 1.34 1.62
C THR A 559 31.40 1.73 1.09
N GLY A 560 32.45 1.67 1.93
CA GLY A 560 33.78 2.20 1.62
C GLY A 560 33.84 3.74 1.57
N LEU A 561 32.77 4.43 1.90
CA LEU A 561 32.74 5.88 2.01
C LEU A 561 33.54 6.34 3.23
N ILE A 562 34.05 7.55 3.17
CA ILE A 562 34.81 8.17 4.26
C ILE A 562 34.23 9.54 4.62
N LEU A 563 34.46 9.97 5.84
CA LEU A 563 34.19 11.32 6.29
C LEU A 563 35.44 12.17 6.03
N TRP A 564 35.31 13.18 5.17
CA TRP A 564 36.31 14.22 4.98
C TRP A 564 36.04 15.34 5.97
N VAL A 565 37.07 15.81 6.66
CA VAL A 565 36.98 16.90 7.65
C VAL A 565 37.94 18.00 7.23
N ARG A 566 37.51 19.25 7.25
CA ARG A 566 38.35 20.40 6.86
C ARG A 566 39.51 20.53 7.87
N ASP A 567 40.74 20.67 7.36
CA ASP A 567 41.94 20.75 8.19
C ASP A 567 41.88 21.94 9.17
N GLY A 568 42.36 21.71 10.39
CA GLY A 568 42.39 22.71 11.43
C GLY A 568 41.07 22.94 12.17
N LEU A 569 40.03 22.16 11.88
CA LEU A 569 38.78 22.17 12.61
C LEU A 569 38.62 20.91 13.47
N ASP A 570 38.39 21.08 14.76
CA ASP A 570 38.06 19.99 15.71
C ASP A 570 36.58 19.59 15.62
N SER A 571 35.74 20.44 15.00
CA SER A 571 34.31 20.25 14.83
C SER A 571 33.89 20.29 13.36
N CYS A 572 32.96 19.49 13.02
CA CYS A 572 32.27 19.56 11.75
C CYS A 572 31.30 20.75 11.73
#